data_5009f93ee9559b88b80a49c6d49a1e74
#
_entry.id   5009f93ee9559b88b80a49c6d49a1e74
#
_cell.length_a   1.000
_cell.length_b   1.000
_cell.length_c   1.000
_cell.angle_alpha   90.00
_cell.angle_beta   90.00
_cell.angle_gamma   90.00
#
_symmetry.space_group_name_H-M   'P 1'
#
loop_
_entity.id
_entity.type
_entity.pdbx_description
1 polymer ?
#
loop_
_entity_poly.entity_id
_entity_poly.type
_entity_poly.pdbx_seq_one_letter_code
_entity_poly.pdbx_strand_id
1 'polypeptide(L)'
;MTLGGANVWSNFSYGYRNESPSGWLLSPDRSRLILFTRNKRSTRNNIRIFTHTYYANDLGEPSAIKSSSQMHLDNAWDKWHDLQLEGWTFEELELPESA
;
A
#
# COMPACT_ATOMS: atom_id res chain seq x y z
N MET A 1 -16.00 16.39 -15.32
CA MET A 1 -15.66 15.94 -14.94
C MET A 1 -15.00 15.65 -14.88
N THR A 2 -14.92 15.88 -15.08
CA THR A 2 -14.43 15.56 -14.98
C THR A 2 -13.94 15.19 -14.38
N LEU A 3 -14.39 15.51 -14.23
CA LEU A 3 -13.78 14.99 -13.59
C LEU A 3 -12.71 14.33 -13.92
N GLY A 4 -11.98 14.65 -14.49
CA GLY A 4 -10.89 13.87 -14.89
C GLY A 4 -10.50 12.88 -13.83
N GLY A 5 -9.88 11.79 -14.22
CA GLY A 5 -9.57 10.76 -13.27
C GLY A 5 -8.63 11.23 -12.17
N ALA A 6 -7.66 12.06 -12.53
CA ALA A 6 -6.69 12.53 -11.55
C ALA A 6 -7.34 13.35 -10.45
N ASN A 7 -8.26 14.22 -10.84
CA ASN A 7 -8.95 15.03 -9.84
C ASN A 7 -9.86 14.20 -8.97
N VAL A 8 -10.52 13.23 -9.57
CA VAL A 8 -11.36 12.32 -8.81
C VAL A 8 -10.54 11.60 -7.78
N TRP A 9 -9.37 11.14 -8.19
CA TRP A 9 -8.50 10.42 -7.28
C TRP A 9 -8.07 11.31 -6.11
N SER A 10 -7.61 12.51 -6.40
CA SER A 10 -7.14 13.39 -5.33
C SER A 10 -8.26 13.72 -4.36
N ASN A 11 -9.42 14.07 -4.89
CA ASN A 11 -10.54 14.39 -4.01
C ASN A 11 -10.96 13.19 -3.19
N PHE A 12 -10.95 12.05 -3.80
CA PHE A 12 -11.37 10.84 -3.14
C PHE A 12 -10.44 10.50 -1.96
N SER A 13 -9.14 10.54 -2.19
CA SER A 13 -8.20 10.17 -1.14
C SER A 13 -8.21 11.18 0.00
N TYR A 14 -8.36 12.47 -0.31
CA TYR A 14 -8.36 13.48 0.73
C TYR A 14 -9.71 13.59 1.43
N GLY A 15 -10.78 13.25 0.74
CA GLY A 15 -12.09 13.26 1.35
C GLY A 15 -12.25 12.20 2.42
N TYR A 16 -11.48 11.14 2.33
CA TYR A 16 -11.54 10.05 3.28
C TYR A 16 -10.23 9.94 4.04
N ARG A 17 -9.86 11.02 4.69
CA ARG A 17 -8.55 11.12 5.31
C ARG A 17 -8.29 10.11 6.42
N ASN A 18 -9.34 9.46 6.92
CA ASN A 18 -9.15 8.41 7.91
C ASN A 18 -8.90 7.06 7.27
N GLU A 19 -9.09 6.95 5.97
CA GLU A 19 -8.82 5.70 5.27
C GLU A 19 -7.37 5.64 4.86
N SER A 20 -6.86 4.43 4.79
CA SER A 20 -5.46 4.23 4.46
C SER A 20 -5.34 3.17 3.38
N PRO A 21 -4.27 3.22 2.59
CA PRO A 21 -4.02 2.15 1.65
C PRO A 21 -3.75 0.88 2.43
N SER A 22 -4.32 -0.22 2.00
CA SER A 22 -4.11 -1.49 2.68
C SER A 22 -4.13 -2.62 1.67
N GLY A 23 -3.30 -3.63 1.92
CA GLY A 23 -3.24 -4.79 1.08
C GLY A 23 -1.90 -4.95 0.40
N TRP A 24 -1.86 -5.83 -0.56
CA TRP A 24 -0.63 -6.27 -1.21
C TRP A 24 -0.53 -5.71 -2.62
N LEU A 25 0.67 -5.26 -2.98
CA LEU A 25 1.00 -4.93 -4.36
C LEU A 25 2.14 -5.83 -4.82
N LEU A 26 1.98 -6.42 -6.00
CA LEU A 26 2.96 -7.30 -6.61
C LEU A 26 3.71 -6.55 -7.70
N SER A 27 5.04 -6.66 -7.69
CA SER A 27 5.87 -5.96 -8.67
C SER A 27 5.64 -6.48 -10.08
N PRO A 28 5.93 -5.65 -11.09
CA PRO A 28 5.73 -6.08 -12.49
C PRO A 28 6.50 -7.32 -12.86
N ASP A 29 7.71 -7.49 -12.31
CA ASP A 29 8.51 -8.69 -12.58
C ASP A 29 8.16 -9.85 -11.67
N ARG A 30 7.16 -9.68 -10.79
CA ARG A 30 6.64 -10.69 -9.88
C ARG A 30 7.68 -11.19 -8.88
N SER A 31 8.68 -10.39 -8.59
CA SER A 31 9.74 -10.80 -7.66
C SER A 31 9.54 -10.29 -6.24
N ARG A 32 8.69 -9.28 -6.06
CA ARG A 32 8.51 -8.66 -4.76
C ARG A 32 7.05 -8.32 -4.51
N LEU A 33 6.70 -8.31 -3.23
CA LEU A 33 5.39 -7.88 -2.77
C LEU A 33 5.59 -6.82 -1.71
N ILE A 34 4.73 -5.82 -1.70
CA ILE A 34 4.71 -4.84 -0.61
C ILE A 34 3.35 -4.89 0.04
N LEU A 35 3.35 -5.04 1.35
CA LEU A 35 2.12 -5.03 2.14
C LEU A 35 1.99 -3.68 2.83
N PHE A 36 0.85 -3.05 2.64
CA PHE A 36 0.50 -1.80 3.34
C PHE A 36 -0.48 -2.15 4.46
N THR A 37 -0.15 -1.78 5.68
CA THR A 37 -1.06 -1.98 6.81
C THR A 37 -1.01 -0.76 7.70
N ARG A 38 -2.14 -0.47 8.33
CA ARG A 38 -2.23 0.65 9.25
C ARG A 38 -1.62 0.27 10.59
N ASN A 39 -0.82 1.16 11.15
CA ASN A 39 -0.32 0.99 12.50
C ASN A 39 -1.49 1.14 13.45
N LYS A 40 -1.72 0.13 14.29
CA LYS A 40 -2.87 0.12 15.20
C LYS A 40 -2.78 1.19 16.26
N ARG A 41 -1.61 1.77 16.46
CA ARG A 41 -1.42 2.84 17.42
C ARG A 41 -1.61 4.22 16.80
N SER A 42 -2.04 4.27 15.55
CA SER A 42 -2.33 5.54 14.90
C SER A 42 -3.42 6.29 15.65
N THR A 43 -3.25 7.62 15.74
CA THR A 43 -4.28 8.48 16.29
C THR A 43 -4.93 9.24 15.15
N ARG A 44 -6.02 9.93 15.46
CA ARG A 44 -6.73 10.70 14.43
C ARG A 44 -5.82 11.69 13.72
N ASN A 45 -4.90 12.29 14.44
CA ASN A 45 -4.03 13.32 13.89
C ASN A 45 -2.66 12.80 13.46
N ASN A 46 -2.41 11.52 13.65
CA ASN A 46 -1.10 10.95 13.34
C ASN A 46 -1.28 9.51 12.88
N ILE A 47 -1.76 9.38 11.64
CA ILE A 47 -2.00 8.06 11.07
C ILE A 47 -0.72 7.58 10.42
N ARG A 48 -0.25 6.42 10.86
CA ARG A 48 0.98 5.82 10.38
C ARG A 48 0.68 4.53 9.65
N ILE A 49 1.40 4.31 8.57
CA ILE A 49 1.22 3.15 7.71
C ILE A 49 2.52 2.38 7.66
N PHE A 50 2.45 1.09 7.94
CA PHE A 50 3.60 0.21 7.73
C PHE A 50 3.62 -0.25 6.29
N THR A 51 4.83 -0.33 5.73
CA THR A 51 5.04 -1.00 4.46
C THR A 51 6.08 -2.09 4.69
N HIS A 52 5.69 -3.31 4.36
CA HIS A 52 6.56 -4.47 4.51
C HIS A 52 6.84 -5.04 3.13
N THR A 53 8.10 -5.06 2.75
CA THR A 53 8.50 -5.60 1.45
C THR A 53 8.97 -7.03 1.61
N TYR A 54 8.41 -7.92 0.81
CA TYR A 54 8.72 -9.34 0.83
C TYR A 54 9.23 -9.75 -0.52
N TYR A 55 10.05 -10.79 -0.54
CA TYR A 55 10.33 -11.50 -1.78
C TYR A 55 9.12 -12.34 -2.13
N ALA A 56 8.80 -12.42 -3.41
CA ALA A 56 7.68 -13.23 -3.88
C ALA A 56 8.21 -14.56 -4.40
N ASN A 57 7.49 -15.63 -4.11
CA ASN A 57 7.84 -16.95 -4.65
C ASN A 57 7.23 -17.11 -6.05
N ASP A 58 7.40 -18.29 -6.63
CA ASP A 58 6.95 -18.55 -7.98
C ASP A 58 5.44 -18.41 -8.15
N LEU A 59 4.70 -18.56 -7.06
CA LEU A 59 3.25 -18.45 -7.08
C LEU A 59 2.77 -17.03 -6.83
N GLY A 60 3.69 -16.08 -6.65
CA GLY A 60 3.31 -14.71 -6.33
C GLY A 60 2.91 -14.51 -4.88
N GLU A 61 3.35 -15.41 -4.00
CA GLU A 61 3.05 -15.33 -2.58
C GLU A 61 4.26 -14.83 -1.82
N PRO A 62 4.05 -14.18 -0.66
CA PRO A 62 5.18 -13.67 0.09
C PRO A 62 6.01 -14.81 0.68
N SER A 63 7.32 -14.66 0.60
CA SER A 63 8.25 -15.60 1.21
C SER A 63 9.00 -14.89 2.33
N ALA A 64 10.26 -14.53 2.13
CA ALA A 64 11.03 -13.88 3.19
C ALA A 64 10.80 -12.37 3.15
N ILE A 65 10.82 -11.76 4.34
CA ILE A 65 10.72 -10.32 4.42
C ILE A 65 12.05 -9.69 4.04
N LYS A 66 11.99 -8.63 3.24
CA LYS A 66 13.18 -7.93 2.79
C LYS A 66 13.42 -6.69 3.61
N SER A 67 12.38 -5.91 3.87
CA SER A 67 12.52 -4.67 4.61
C SER A 67 11.16 -4.21 5.09
N SER A 68 11.18 -3.28 6.04
CA SER A 68 9.95 -2.68 6.57
C SER A 68 10.22 -1.21 6.80
N SER A 69 9.17 -0.41 6.65
CA SER A 69 9.26 1.00 6.97
C SER A 69 7.90 1.48 7.45
N GLN A 70 7.87 2.70 7.95
CA GLN A 70 6.67 3.32 8.43
C GLN A 70 6.62 4.74 7.89
N MET A 71 5.44 5.20 7.53
CA MET A 71 5.30 6.52 6.96
C MET A 71 3.96 7.12 7.34
N HIS A 72 3.84 8.42 7.16
CA HIS A 72 2.58 9.11 7.36
C HIS A 72 1.59 8.72 6.26
N LEU A 73 0.32 8.92 6.58
CA LEU A 73 -0.76 8.55 5.68
C LEU A 73 -0.60 9.15 4.29
N ASP A 74 -0.27 10.43 4.21
CA ASP A 74 -0.15 11.10 2.90
C ASP A 74 0.94 10.48 2.07
N ASN A 75 2.07 10.18 2.69
CA ASN A 75 3.18 9.54 1.98
C ASN A 75 2.83 8.13 1.55
N ALA A 76 2.03 7.44 2.35
CA ALA A 76 1.60 6.08 2.01
C ALA A 76 0.70 6.09 0.79
N TRP A 77 -0.23 7.06 0.70
CA TRP A 77 -1.07 7.18 -0.47
C TRP A 77 -0.26 7.49 -1.72
N ASP A 78 0.73 8.39 -1.58
CA ASP A 78 1.60 8.71 -2.72
C ASP A 78 2.35 7.48 -3.18
N LYS A 79 2.91 6.72 -2.25
CA LYS A 79 3.67 5.52 -2.60
C LYS A 79 2.77 4.47 -3.23
N TRP A 80 1.58 4.27 -2.68
CA TRP A 80 0.60 3.33 -3.21
C TRP A 80 0.27 3.64 -4.68
N HIS A 81 0.07 4.90 -4.96
CA HIS A 81 -0.23 5.36 -6.31
C HIS A 81 0.96 5.20 -7.24
N ASP A 82 2.13 5.64 -6.77
CA ASP A 82 3.33 5.60 -7.60
C ASP A 82 3.67 4.18 -8.01
N LEU A 83 3.54 3.24 -7.09
CA LEU A 83 3.82 1.85 -7.39
C LEU A 83 2.90 1.33 -8.49
N GLN A 84 1.62 1.67 -8.42
CA GLN A 84 0.68 1.22 -9.44
C GLN A 84 0.99 1.86 -10.79
N LEU A 85 1.44 3.11 -10.80
CA LEU A 85 1.88 3.74 -12.03
C LEU A 85 3.10 3.06 -12.62
N GLU A 86 3.92 2.45 -11.76
CA GLU A 86 5.10 1.72 -12.19
C GLU A 86 4.77 0.29 -12.62
N GLY A 87 3.51 -0.11 -12.53
CA GLY A 87 3.10 -1.42 -12.99
C GLY A 87 2.83 -2.45 -11.91
N TRP A 88 2.92 -2.06 -10.64
CA TRP A 88 2.57 -2.97 -9.55
C TRP A 88 1.07 -3.20 -9.55
N THR A 89 0.65 -4.42 -9.23
CA THR A 89 -0.75 -4.80 -9.27
C THR A 89 -1.23 -5.24 -7.89
N PHE A 90 -2.48 -4.93 -7.62
CA PHE A 90 -3.12 -5.34 -6.37
C PHE A 90 -3.36 -6.85 -6.37
N GLU A 91 -3.04 -7.49 -5.24
CA GLU A 91 -3.26 -8.91 -5.06
C GLU A 91 -4.05 -9.15 -3.78
N GLU A 92 -5.00 -10.04 -3.85
CA GLU A 92 -5.79 -10.42 -2.68
C GLU A 92 -5.13 -11.62 -2.02
N LEU A 93 -4.30 -11.36 -1.03
CA LEU A 93 -3.60 -12.39 -0.28
C LEU A 93 -3.92 -12.24 1.19
N GLU A 94 -3.79 -13.32 1.93
CA GLU A 94 -4.03 -13.26 3.36
C GLU A 94 -2.97 -12.41 4.05
N LEU A 95 -3.39 -11.70 5.09
CA LEU A 95 -2.45 -10.91 5.87
C LEU A 95 -1.67 -11.83 6.80
N PRO A 96 -0.38 -11.55 7.01
CA PRO A 96 0.38 -12.29 8.01
C PRO A 96 -0.22 -12.09 9.38
N GLU A 97 -0.11 -13.10 10.24
CA GLU A 97 -0.66 -13.00 11.58
C GLU A 97 -0.06 -11.87 12.38
N SER A 98 1.18 -11.56 12.11
CA SER A 98 1.89 -10.50 12.83
C SER A 98 1.56 -9.10 12.32
N ALA A 99 0.81 -8.97 11.25
CA ALA A 99 0.54 -7.66 10.64
C ALA A 99 -0.63 -6.89 11.28
#